data_c923cae6b33cd440e1a1e65425c881a2
#
_entry.id   c923cae6b33cd440e1a1e65425c881a2
#
_cell.length_a   1.000
_cell.length_b   1.000
_cell.length_c   1.000
_cell.angle_alpha   90.00
_cell.angle_beta   90.00
_cell.angle_gamma   90.00
#
_symmetry.space_group_name_H-M   'P 1'
#
loop_
_entity.id
_entity.type
_entity.pdbx_description
1 polymer ?
#
loop_
_entity_poly.entity_id
_entity_poly.type
_entity_poly.pdbx_seq_one_letter_code
_entity_poly.pdbx_strand_id
1 'polypeptide(L)'
;MNRFMLMTYLLLLSALCLGQEVETVSERFHYQYLKKEQTKEQIQKDNEERQRNWQEELATMKANLAEGQRVSDNVKIEVQTEVQDNNLVISVAYETLVVADAADDYALGKYTIENSNACMLMCNFLKNKLENEVADYLKEGAKVDVRITGATDGTPIRSKIAYKGEYGDFTEKPISLNGAPYNMTVTQKTGVTTNGQLAFLRTQGVEDFLKTQVEPLKHTENMFHSIAVENKEKGGGYRRVSVEMNILGAFAEVEPENTVKP
;
A
#
# COMPACT_ATOMS: atom_id res chain seq x y z
N MET A 1 -0.70 25.22 -56.55
CA MET A 1 -0.49 25.25 -55.11
C MET A 1 0.90 25.86 -54.85
N ASN A 2 0.95 27.04 -54.28
CA ASN A 2 2.10 27.92 -54.31
C ASN A 2 3.24 27.40 -53.37
N ARG A 3 4.45 27.33 -53.89
CA ARG A 3 5.66 26.92 -53.13
C ARG A 3 5.84 27.68 -51.78
N PHE A 4 5.32 28.91 -51.73
CA PHE A 4 5.29 29.73 -50.54
C PHE A 4 4.40 29.18 -49.40
N MET A 5 3.26 28.59 -49.77
CA MET A 5 2.33 27.99 -48.77
C MET A 5 2.87 26.70 -48.14
N LEU A 6 3.67 25.94 -48.91
CA LEU A 6 4.28 24.71 -48.42
C LEU A 6 5.43 25.01 -47.42
N MET A 7 6.16 26.09 -47.66
CA MET A 7 7.27 26.52 -46.78
C MET A 7 6.78 27.07 -45.44
N THR A 8 5.67 27.83 -45.43
CA THR A 8 5.02 28.30 -44.21
C THR A 8 4.39 27.17 -43.40
N TYR A 9 3.86 26.14 -44.07
CA TYR A 9 3.31 24.97 -43.36
C TYR A 9 4.43 24.10 -42.72
N LEU A 10 5.58 23.95 -43.38
CA LEU A 10 6.74 23.25 -42.83
C LEU A 10 7.39 24.00 -41.64
N LEU A 11 7.42 25.34 -41.68
CA LEU A 11 7.92 26.17 -40.58
C LEU A 11 6.97 26.15 -39.37
N LEU A 12 5.65 26.11 -39.59
CA LEU A 12 4.65 25.97 -38.53
C LEU A 12 4.70 24.56 -37.88
N LEU A 13 4.91 23.50 -38.66
CA LEU A 13 5.07 22.15 -38.15
C LEU A 13 6.38 22.00 -37.33
N SER A 14 7.47 22.62 -37.77
CA SER A 14 8.73 22.59 -37.01
C SER A 14 8.65 23.39 -35.71
N ALA A 15 7.91 24.50 -35.71
CA ALA A 15 7.66 25.31 -34.50
C ALA A 15 6.75 24.58 -33.49
N LEU A 16 5.76 23.81 -33.98
CA LEU A 16 4.89 22.98 -33.13
C LEU A 16 5.66 21.80 -32.51
N CYS A 17 6.55 21.14 -33.28
CA CYS A 17 7.40 20.08 -32.75
C CYS A 17 8.43 20.60 -31.73
N LEU A 18 9.04 21.77 -31.99
CA LEU A 18 9.98 22.39 -31.05
C LEU A 18 9.26 22.90 -29.78
N GLY A 19 8.01 23.35 -29.89
CA GLY A 19 7.22 23.77 -28.74
C GLY A 19 6.84 22.61 -27.82
N GLN A 20 6.48 21.46 -28.37
CA GLN A 20 6.19 20.26 -27.57
C GLN A 20 7.43 19.64 -26.91
N GLU A 21 8.58 19.63 -27.61
CA GLU A 21 9.85 19.16 -27.00
C GLU A 21 10.35 20.13 -25.92
N VAL A 22 10.15 21.44 -26.08
CA VAL A 22 10.55 22.45 -25.09
C VAL A 22 9.65 22.40 -23.85
N GLU A 23 8.34 22.16 -23.99
CA GLU A 23 7.46 21.98 -22.83
C GLU A 23 7.81 20.72 -22.04
N THR A 24 7.98 19.58 -22.71
CA THR A 24 8.33 18.32 -22.03
C THR A 24 9.73 18.37 -21.39
N VAL A 25 10.68 19.05 -22.01
CA VAL A 25 12.03 19.26 -21.45
C VAL A 25 11.97 20.24 -20.29
N SER A 26 11.21 21.34 -20.40
CA SER A 26 11.01 22.32 -19.33
C SER A 26 10.32 21.72 -18.12
N GLU A 27 9.27 20.92 -18.31
CA GLU A 27 8.60 20.20 -17.23
C GLU A 27 9.51 19.16 -16.57
N ARG A 28 10.28 18.40 -17.35
CA ARG A 28 11.28 17.47 -16.81
C ARG A 28 12.38 18.18 -16.03
N PHE A 29 12.91 19.30 -16.54
CA PHE A 29 13.91 20.09 -15.82
C PHE A 29 13.33 20.72 -14.56
N HIS A 30 12.12 21.24 -14.58
CA HIS A 30 11.47 21.81 -13.41
C HIS A 30 11.21 20.72 -12.35
N TYR A 31 10.80 19.53 -12.77
CA TYR A 31 10.55 18.39 -11.90
C TYR A 31 11.87 17.83 -11.30
N GLN A 32 12.93 17.73 -12.09
CA GLN A 32 14.26 17.34 -11.59
C GLN A 32 14.86 18.40 -10.68
N TYR A 33 14.59 19.69 -10.96
CA TYR A 33 15.07 20.80 -10.15
C TYR A 33 14.38 20.84 -8.79
N LEU A 34 13.07 20.66 -8.72
CA LEU A 34 12.33 20.57 -7.46
C LEU A 34 12.73 19.35 -6.61
N LYS A 35 13.08 18.21 -7.23
CA LYS A 35 13.63 17.05 -6.51
C LYS A 35 15.08 17.26 -6.03
N LYS A 36 15.87 18.13 -6.68
CA LYS A 36 17.28 18.35 -6.35
C LYS A 36 17.53 19.30 -5.17
N GLU A 37 16.54 20.10 -4.78
CA GLU A 37 16.74 21.15 -3.75
C GLU A 37 16.37 20.74 -2.31
N GLN A 38 15.78 19.54 -2.10
CA GLN A 38 15.50 19.09 -0.73
C GLN A 38 16.73 18.46 -0.12
N THR A 39 17.24 19.02 0.98
CA THR A 39 18.29 18.37 1.78
C THR A 39 17.74 17.14 2.50
N LYS A 40 18.63 16.23 2.94
CA LYS A 40 18.23 15.07 3.74
C LYS A 40 17.47 15.49 5.00
N GLU A 41 17.91 16.58 5.64
CA GLU A 41 17.26 17.11 6.83
C GLU A 41 15.86 17.63 6.54
N GLN A 42 15.65 18.26 5.36
CA GLN A 42 14.33 18.73 4.96
C GLN A 42 13.39 17.55 4.67
N ILE A 43 13.85 16.55 3.92
CA ILE A 43 13.08 15.34 3.62
C ILE A 43 12.69 14.62 4.92
N GLN A 44 13.63 14.50 5.87
CA GLN A 44 13.37 13.88 7.17
C GLN A 44 12.34 14.66 7.98
N LYS A 45 12.49 15.98 8.05
CA LYS A 45 11.55 16.86 8.76
C LYS A 45 10.14 16.79 8.17
N ASP A 46 10.02 16.84 6.85
CA ASP A 46 8.74 16.76 6.15
C ASP A 46 8.09 15.39 6.39
N ASN A 47 8.90 14.32 6.48
CA ASN A 47 8.41 12.99 6.80
C ASN A 47 7.92 12.86 8.25
N GLU A 48 8.62 13.44 9.22
CA GLU A 48 8.19 13.47 10.63
C GLU A 48 6.87 14.24 10.80
N GLU A 49 6.71 15.34 10.06
CA GLU A 49 5.45 16.10 10.03
C GLU A 49 4.33 15.29 9.38
N ARG A 50 4.60 14.62 8.26
CA ARG A 50 3.66 13.70 7.59
C ARG A 50 3.19 12.63 8.54
N GLN A 51 4.10 11.93 9.21
CA GLN A 51 3.77 10.85 10.13
C GLN A 51 2.84 11.32 11.27
N ARG A 52 3.15 12.47 11.87
CA ARG A 52 2.31 13.06 12.93
C ARG A 52 0.92 13.38 12.41
N ASN A 53 0.82 14.09 11.28
CA ASN A 53 -0.44 14.49 10.69
C ASN A 53 -1.29 13.27 10.31
N TRP A 54 -0.68 12.24 9.74
CA TRP A 54 -1.35 11.01 9.37
C TRP A 54 -1.88 10.24 10.59
N GLN A 55 -1.15 10.22 11.68
CA GLN A 55 -1.60 9.58 12.91
C GLN A 55 -2.81 10.31 13.53
N GLU A 56 -2.80 11.65 13.52
CA GLU A 56 -3.92 12.48 13.99
C GLU A 56 -5.17 12.31 13.11
N GLU A 57 -4.98 12.29 11.80
CA GLU A 57 -6.08 12.09 10.86
C GLU A 57 -6.68 10.70 10.97
N LEU A 58 -5.87 9.66 11.11
CA LEU A 58 -6.33 8.30 11.34
C LEU A 58 -7.16 8.19 12.62
N ALA A 59 -6.73 8.85 13.70
CA ALA A 59 -7.49 8.93 14.94
C ALA A 59 -8.84 9.65 14.73
N THR A 60 -8.84 10.73 13.94
CA THR A 60 -10.05 11.47 13.58
C THR A 60 -11.00 10.62 12.72
N MET A 61 -10.47 9.89 11.73
CA MET A 61 -11.28 8.97 10.93
C MET A 61 -11.91 7.88 11.80
N LYS A 62 -11.13 7.30 12.73
CA LYS A 62 -11.64 6.31 13.69
C LYS A 62 -12.78 6.86 14.54
N ALA A 63 -12.65 8.08 15.06
CA ALA A 63 -13.65 8.73 15.91
C ALA A 63 -14.96 9.05 15.17
N ASN A 64 -14.89 9.31 13.85
CA ASN A 64 -16.03 9.72 13.02
C ASN A 64 -16.75 8.55 12.33
N LEU A 65 -16.37 7.30 12.62
CA LEU A 65 -17.02 6.13 12.02
C LEU A 65 -18.49 6.02 12.46
N ALA A 66 -19.35 5.64 11.52
CA ALA A 66 -20.75 5.33 11.79
C ALA A 66 -20.89 4.18 12.80
N GLU A 67 -22.02 4.10 13.50
CA GLU A 67 -22.22 3.14 14.61
C GLU A 67 -21.93 1.69 14.23
N GLY A 68 -22.35 1.24 13.04
CA GLY A 68 -22.10 -0.13 12.54
C GLY A 68 -20.66 -0.38 12.03
N GLN A 69 -19.82 0.67 11.94
CA GLN A 69 -18.45 0.61 11.45
C GLN A 69 -17.41 0.96 12.53
N ARG A 70 -17.86 1.15 13.77
CA ARG A 70 -16.99 1.55 14.87
C ARG A 70 -15.87 0.54 15.09
N VAL A 71 -14.68 1.05 15.28
CA VAL A 71 -13.50 0.32 15.75
C VAL A 71 -13.37 0.58 17.24
N SER A 72 -13.28 -0.48 18.04
CA SER A 72 -13.16 -0.39 19.49
C SER A 72 -11.95 0.43 19.93
N ASP A 73 -12.02 1.05 21.08
CA ASP A 73 -10.89 1.77 21.69
C ASP A 73 -9.71 0.83 22.04
N ASN A 74 -10.01 -0.46 22.21
CA ASN A 74 -8.99 -1.48 22.43
C ASN A 74 -8.18 -1.83 21.14
N VAL A 75 -8.63 -1.39 19.97
CA VAL A 75 -7.90 -1.57 18.71
C VAL A 75 -7.09 -0.31 18.44
N LYS A 76 -5.78 -0.44 18.48
CA LYS A 76 -4.83 0.59 18.08
C LYS A 76 -4.48 0.40 16.62
N ILE A 77 -4.61 1.45 15.82
CA ILE A 77 -4.14 1.47 14.44
C ILE A 77 -2.97 2.44 14.40
N GLU A 78 -1.85 1.99 13.87
CA GLU A 78 -0.63 2.77 13.74
C GLU A 78 -0.28 2.95 12.27
N VAL A 79 0.13 4.15 11.93
CA VAL A 79 0.77 4.46 10.65
C VAL A 79 2.19 4.93 10.94
N GLN A 80 3.12 4.43 10.14
CA GLN A 80 4.52 4.85 10.17
C GLN A 80 4.95 5.21 8.75
N THR A 81 5.70 6.29 8.63
CA THR A 81 6.34 6.69 7.38
C THR A 81 7.82 6.87 7.63
N GLU A 82 8.64 6.29 6.77
CA GLU A 82 10.09 6.34 6.88
C GLU A 82 10.71 6.66 5.51
N VAL A 83 11.80 7.39 5.52
CA VAL A 83 12.63 7.61 4.35
C VAL A 83 13.87 6.75 4.47
N GLN A 84 13.97 5.73 3.63
CA GLN A 84 15.11 4.82 3.55
C GLN A 84 15.85 5.06 2.23
N ASP A 85 17.06 5.59 2.33
CA ASP A 85 17.83 6.05 1.17
C ASP A 85 17.03 7.08 0.35
N ASN A 86 16.53 6.72 -0.83
CA ASN A 86 15.69 7.55 -1.67
C ASN A 86 14.24 7.00 -1.80
N ASN A 87 13.85 6.08 -0.95
CA ASN A 87 12.54 5.45 -0.96
C ASN A 87 11.63 6.01 0.12
N LEU A 88 10.33 6.02 -0.13
CA LEU A 88 9.31 6.28 0.89
C LEU A 88 8.70 4.95 1.32
N VAL A 89 8.88 4.59 2.58
CA VAL A 89 8.27 3.41 3.21
C VAL A 89 7.07 3.85 4.03
N ILE A 90 5.94 3.23 3.78
CA ILE A 90 4.67 3.45 4.48
C ILE A 90 4.25 2.13 5.10
N SER A 91 4.08 2.10 6.42
CA SER A 91 3.58 0.93 7.15
C SER A 91 2.30 1.28 7.89
N VAL A 92 1.26 0.48 7.70
CA VAL A 92 0.01 0.60 8.47
C VAL A 92 -0.34 -0.77 9.05
N ALA A 93 -0.56 -0.79 10.34
CA ALA A 93 -0.92 -2.00 11.08
C ALA A 93 -1.96 -1.68 12.14
N TYR A 94 -2.75 -2.67 12.52
CA TYR A 94 -3.59 -2.56 13.71
C TYR A 94 -3.33 -3.73 14.66
N GLU A 95 -3.47 -3.45 15.93
CA GLU A 95 -3.35 -4.44 17.01
C GLU A 95 -4.47 -4.24 18.05
N THR A 96 -4.84 -5.32 18.69
CA THR A 96 -5.80 -5.27 19.80
C THR A 96 -5.04 -5.26 21.12
N LEU A 97 -5.22 -4.22 21.91
CA LEU A 97 -4.52 -3.99 23.19
C LEU A 97 -4.98 -4.94 24.31
N VAL A 98 -6.14 -5.57 24.16
CA VAL A 98 -6.69 -6.52 25.13
C VAL A 98 -7.07 -7.81 24.44
N VAL A 99 -6.68 -8.96 25.00
CA VAL A 99 -7.04 -10.31 24.53
C VAL A 99 -8.52 -10.62 24.91
N ALA A 100 -9.44 -9.76 24.52
CA ALA A 100 -10.87 -9.99 24.64
C ALA A 100 -11.46 -10.37 23.29
N ASP A 101 -12.60 -11.02 23.28
CA ASP A 101 -13.38 -11.31 22.07
C ASP A 101 -13.94 -9.99 21.46
N ALA A 102 -13.06 -9.08 21.08
CA ALA A 102 -13.44 -7.83 20.48
C ALA A 102 -14.07 -8.09 19.11
N ALA A 103 -15.28 -7.59 18.92
CA ALA A 103 -16.05 -7.70 17.68
C ALA A 103 -15.38 -6.98 16.49
N ASP A 104 -14.31 -6.25 16.76
CA ASP A 104 -13.68 -5.33 15.81
C ASP A 104 -12.61 -5.99 14.93
N ASP A 105 -12.16 -7.19 15.30
CA ASP A 105 -11.25 -8.00 14.49
C ASP A 105 -12.01 -9.01 13.64
N TYR A 106 -11.28 -9.66 12.73
CA TYR A 106 -11.86 -10.76 11.97
C TYR A 106 -12.53 -11.77 12.91
N ALA A 107 -13.82 -12.00 12.75
CA ALA A 107 -14.50 -13.09 13.45
C ALA A 107 -13.89 -14.43 13.02
N LEU A 108 -14.09 -15.47 13.85
CA LEU A 108 -13.59 -16.82 13.56
C LEU A 108 -14.01 -17.29 12.17
N GLY A 109 -13.04 -17.73 11.37
CA GLY A 109 -13.28 -18.23 10.01
C GLY A 109 -13.58 -17.16 8.96
N LYS A 110 -13.48 -15.87 9.30
CA LYS A 110 -13.70 -14.76 8.36
C LYS A 110 -12.39 -14.23 7.78
N TYR A 111 -12.44 -13.81 6.51
CA TYR A 111 -11.24 -13.41 5.76
C TYR A 111 -11.44 -12.22 4.81
N THR A 112 -12.68 -11.84 4.46
CA THR A 112 -12.89 -10.66 3.60
C THR A 112 -12.75 -9.37 4.41
N ILE A 113 -12.30 -8.29 3.80
CA ILE A 113 -11.98 -7.04 4.51
C ILE A 113 -13.21 -6.44 5.23
N GLU A 114 -14.42 -6.67 4.71
CA GLU A 114 -15.68 -6.21 5.31
C GLU A 114 -16.00 -6.93 6.62
N ASN A 115 -15.30 -8.01 6.91
CA ASN A 115 -15.45 -8.74 8.17
C ASN A 115 -14.56 -8.20 9.31
N SER A 116 -13.85 -7.09 9.07
CA SER A 116 -13.05 -6.38 10.07
C SER A 116 -13.16 -4.87 9.87
N ASN A 117 -13.79 -4.18 10.81
CA ASN A 117 -13.88 -2.73 10.78
C ASN A 117 -12.49 -2.07 10.84
N ALA A 118 -11.56 -2.65 11.59
CA ALA A 118 -10.18 -2.17 11.66
C ALA A 118 -9.46 -2.29 10.32
N CYS A 119 -9.61 -3.44 9.62
CA CYS A 119 -9.04 -3.63 8.29
C CYS A 119 -9.65 -2.67 7.27
N MET A 120 -10.97 -2.48 7.29
CA MET A 120 -11.66 -1.52 6.43
C MET A 120 -11.18 -0.09 6.66
N LEU A 121 -11.05 0.34 7.92
CA LEU A 121 -10.53 1.67 8.26
C LEU A 121 -9.10 1.84 7.75
N MET A 122 -8.23 0.84 7.95
CA MET A 122 -6.86 0.82 7.43
C MET A 122 -6.82 0.95 5.90
N CYS A 123 -7.63 0.18 5.19
CA CYS A 123 -7.71 0.22 3.72
C CYS A 123 -8.19 1.58 3.21
N ASN A 124 -9.24 2.14 3.81
CA ASN A 124 -9.77 3.46 3.44
C ASN A 124 -8.76 4.58 3.75
N PHE A 125 -8.06 4.50 4.87
CA PHE A 125 -6.99 5.44 5.20
C PHE A 125 -5.86 5.39 4.16
N LEU A 126 -5.35 4.18 3.84
CA LEU A 126 -4.32 4.01 2.81
C LEU A 126 -4.79 4.58 1.47
N LYS A 127 -6.01 4.24 1.03
CA LYS A 127 -6.58 4.79 -0.21
C LYS A 127 -6.53 6.32 -0.20
N ASN A 128 -7.03 6.95 0.86
CA ASN A 128 -7.06 8.41 0.99
C ASN A 128 -5.64 9.01 0.86
N LYS A 129 -4.66 8.45 1.58
CA LYS A 129 -3.29 8.95 1.57
C LYS A 129 -2.58 8.75 0.23
N LEU A 130 -2.77 7.58 -0.39
CA LEU A 130 -2.16 7.27 -1.69
C LEU A 130 -2.73 8.14 -2.82
N GLU A 131 -4.01 8.46 -2.77
CA GLU A 131 -4.68 9.27 -3.80
C GLU A 131 -4.45 10.77 -3.65
N ASN A 132 -4.30 11.28 -2.41
CA ASN A 132 -4.27 12.72 -2.16
C ASN A 132 -2.89 13.28 -1.80
N GLU A 133 -2.05 12.50 -1.11
CA GLU A 133 -0.78 13.03 -0.59
C GLU A 133 0.46 12.33 -1.17
N VAL A 134 0.30 11.11 -1.65
CA VAL A 134 1.41 10.29 -2.17
C VAL A 134 1.33 10.11 -3.68
N ALA A 135 0.25 10.55 -4.31
CA ALA A 135 0.00 10.38 -5.75
C ALA A 135 1.18 10.88 -6.63
N ASP A 136 1.85 11.96 -6.21
CA ASP A 136 3.01 12.50 -6.94
C ASP A 136 4.22 11.55 -6.97
N TYR A 137 4.34 10.67 -5.99
CA TYR A 137 5.37 9.63 -5.96
C TYR A 137 4.96 8.36 -6.74
N LEU A 138 3.65 8.20 -7.00
CA LEU A 138 3.05 7.05 -7.68
C LEU A 138 2.76 7.33 -9.16
N LYS A 139 3.64 8.08 -9.83
CA LYS A 139 3.52 8.38 -11.26
C LYS A 139 3.67 7.12 -12.11
N GLU A 140 3.25 7.23 -13.35
CA GLU A 140 3.36 6.14 -14.33
C GLU A 140 4.80 5.57 -14.36
N GLY A 141 4.91 4.24 -14.23
CA GLY A 141 6.17 3.53 -14.19
C GLY A 141 6.90 3.58 -12.83
N ALA A 142 6.33 4.22 -11.79
CA ALA A 142 6.87 4.11 -10.43
C ALA A 142 6.83 2.64 -9.96
N LYS A 143 7.89 2.22 -9.27
CA LYS A 143 7.99 0.86 -8.73
C LYS A 143 7.57 0.84 -7.27
N VAL A 144 6.62 -0.03 -6.95
CA VAL A 144 6.07 -0.15 -5.60
C VAL A 144 6.16 -1.60 -5.14
N ASP A 145 6.88 -1.84 -4.05
CA ASP A 145 6.93 -3.14 -3.37
C ASP A 145 5.93 -3.12 -2.21
N VAL A 146 4.93 -4.01 -2.25
CA VAL A 146 3.85 -4.06 -1.25
C VAL A 146 3.88 -5.41 -0.54
N ARG A 147 4.13 -5.39 0.75
CA ARG A 147 4.10 -6.55 1.63
C ARG A 147 2.86 -6.51 2.49
N ILE A 148 2.02 -7.53 2.36
CA ILE A 148 0.79 -7.65 3.13
C ILE A 148 0.93 -8.85 4.04
N THR A 149 0.87 -8.63 5.35
CA THR A 149 0.91 -9.69 6.36
C THR A 149 -0.49 -9.93 6.89
N GLY A 150 -1.01 -11.12 6.65
CA GLY A 150 -2.25 -11.60 7.28
C GLY A 150 -1.91 -12.56 8.42
N ALA A 151 -2.60 -12.43 9.55
CA ALA A 151 -2.37 -13.26 10.72
C ALA A 151 -3.66 -13.92 11.22
N THR A 152 -3.51 -15.13 11.78
CA THR A 152 -4.58 -15.86 12.47
C THR A 152 -4.14 -16.21 13.89
N ASP A 153 -5.12 -16.43 14.75
CA ASP A 153 -4.89 -17.00 16.08
C ASP A 153 -4.73 -18.54 16.02
N GLY A 154 -4.34 -19.13 17.15
CA GLY A 154 -4.14 -20.57 17.30
C GLY A 154 -5.43 -21.38 17.44
N THR A 155 -6.60 -20.83 17.15
CA THR A 155 -7.86 -21.58 17.17
C THR A 155 -7.93 -22.50 15.96
N PRO A 156 -8.00 -23.82 16.13
CA PRO A 156 -7.99 -24.74 15.00
C PRO A 156 -9.28 -24.66 14.19
N ILE A 157 -9.16 -24.72 12.87
CA ILE A 157 -10.29 -24.88 11.96
C ILE A 157 -10.80 -26.32 12.09
N ARG A 158 -11.99 -26.50 12.71
CA ARG A 158 -12.57 -27.82 12.96
C ARG A 158 -13.35 -28.39 11.78
N SER A 159 -13.82 -27.53 10.90
CA SER A 159 -14.56 -27.91 9.69
C SER A 159 -14.13 -27.02 8.54
N LYS A 160 -14.21 -27.55 7.34
CA LYS A 160 -13.94 -26.83 6.11
C LYS A 160 -14.80 -25.56 6.03
N ILE A 161 -14.15 -24.40 5.84
CA ILE A 161 -14.81 -23.13 5.55
C ILE A 161 -14.98 -23.03 4.03
N ALA A 162 -16.19 -22.72 3.59
CA ALA A 162 -16.46 -22.54 2.16
C ALA A 162 -15.71 -21.30 1.65
N TYR A 163 -14.96 -21.48 0.56
CA TYR A 163 -14.39 -20.40 -0.22
C TYR A 163 -15.21 -20.26 -1.50
N LYS A 164 -15.68 -19.04 -1.80
CA LYS A 164 -16.55 -18.80 -2.95
C LYS A 164 -15.81 -18.30 -4.18
N GLY A 165 -14.49 -18.14 -4.08
CA GLY A 165 -13.64 -17.64 -5.17
C GLY A 165 -13.64 -16.13 -5.30
N GLU A 166 -13.88 -15.40 -4.20
CA GLU A 166 -13.93 -13.94 -4.17
C GLU A 166 -12.67 -13.31 -4.79
N TYR A 167 -11.52 -13.97 -4.60
CA TYR A 167 -10.22 -13.52 -5.10
C TYR A 167 -9.65 -14.44 -6.19
N GLY A 168 -10.48 -15.33 -6.77
CA GLY A 168 -10.05 -16.38 -7.70
C GLY A 168 -9.52 -17.64 -7.02
N ASP A 169 -9.28 -18.68 -7.79
CA ASP A 169 -8.67 -19.91 -7.30
C ASP A 169 -7.15 -19.79 -7.30
N PHE A 170 -6.52 -20.22 -6.22
CA PHE A 170 -5.07 -20.22 -6.05
C PHE A 170 -4.55 -21.65 -6.07
N THR A 171 -3.60 -21.94 -6.96
CA THR A 171 -2.90 -23.23 -7.03
C THR A 171 -1.41 -22.95 -7.01
N GLU A 172 -0.74 -23.48 -5.98
CA GLU A 172 0.71 -23.35 -5.78
C GLU A 172 1.22 -21.88 -5.84
N LYS A 173 0.41 -20.90 -5.35
CA LYS A 173 0.83 -19.50 -5.30
C LYS A 173 1.97 -19.35 -4.29
N PRO A 174 3.15 -18.83 -4.70
CA PRO A 174 4.27 -18.63 -3.80
C PRO A 174 3.95 -17.51 -2.79
N ILE A 175 4.16 -17.80 -1.52
CA ILE A 175 4.00 -16.88 -0.39
C ILE A 175 5.08 -17.11 0.66
N SER A 176 5.13 -16.29 1.70
CA SER A 176 5.80 -16.62 2.96
C SER A 176 4.77 -17.12 3.97
N LEU A 177 4.98 -18.31 4.53
CA LEU A 177 4.20 -18.85 5.64
C LEU A 177 5.10 -19.00 6.87
N ASN A 178 4.80 -18.25 7.93
CA ASN A 178 5.61 -18.23 9.17
C ASN A 178 7.11 -17.99 8.92
N GLY A 179 7.42 -17.11 7.94
CA GLY A 179 8.79 -16.75 7.57
C GLY A 179 9.49 -17.72 6.61
N ALA A 180 8.83 -18.81 6.17
CA ALA A 180 9.38 -19.76 5.22
C ALA A 180 8.66 -19.70 3.86
N PRO A 181 9.34 -19.92 2.72
CA PRO A 181 8.69 -20.06 1.42
C PRO A 181 7.67 -21.20 1.42
N TYR A 182 6.49 -20.94 0.89
CA TYR A 182 5.39 -21.91 0.85
C TYR A 182 4.55 -21.70 -0.41
N ASN A 183 4.09 -22.81 -1.02
CA ASN A 183 3.18 -22.79 -2.16
C ASN A 183 1.74 -22.98 -1.69
N MET A 184 0.98 -21.89 -1.67
CA MET A 184 -0.38 -21.87 -1.15
C MET A 184 -1.40 -22.33 -2.19
N THR A 185 -2.29 -23.22 -1.75
CA THR A 185 -3.43 -23.67 -2.56
C THR A 185 -4.72 -23.44 -1.81
N VAL A 186 -5.62 -22.62 -2.39
CA VAL A 186 -7.00 -22.41 -1.92
C VAL A 186 -7.90 -22.26 -3.15
N THR A 187 -8.88 -23.14 -3.30
CA THR A 187 -9.83 -23.12 -4.42
C THR A 187 -11.25 -23.25 -3.91
N GLN A 188 -12.23 -22.90 -4.74
CA GLN A 188 -13.64 -23.14 -4.40
C GLN A 188 -13.92 -24.60 -4.07
N LYS A 189 -13.24 -25.53 -4.75
CA LYS A 189 -13.37 -26.96 -4.49
C LYS A 189 -12.77 -27.38 -3.14
N THR A 190 -11.56 -26.92 -2.83
CA THR A 190 -10.86 -27.29 -1.58
C THR A 190 -11.40 -26.55 -0.36
N GLY A 191 -11.82 -25.30 -0.51
CA GLY A 191 -12.16 -24.40 0.59
C GLY A 191 -10.96 -24.11 1.46
N VAL A 192 -11.21 -23.57 2.66
CA VAL A 192 -10.21 -23.24 3.67
C VAL A 192 -10.23 -24.29 4.77
N THR A 193 -9.08 -24.92 5.03
CA THR A 193 -8.92 -26.00 6.00
C THR A 193 -7.82 -25.75 7.03
N THR A 194 -6.97 -24.74 6.79
CA THR A 194 -5.86 -24.37 7.69
C THR A 194 -5.88 -22.89 8.02
N ASN A 195 -5.30 -22.53 9.15
CA ASN A 195 -5.12 -21.15 9.58
C ASN A 195 -4.22 -20.36 8.59
N GLY A 196 -3.21 -21.00 8.00
CA GLY A 196 -2.37 -20.40 6.98
C GLY A 196 -3.14 -19.99 5.73
N GLN A 197 -4.09 -20.83 5.27
CA GLN A 197 -4.99 -20.47 4.17
C GLN A 197 -5.89 -19.29 4.53
N LEU A 198 -6.40 -19.26 5.77
CA LEU A 198 -7.23 -18.15 6.26
C LEU A 198 -6.43 -16.85 6.35
N ALA A 199 -5.20 -16.90 6.89
CA ALA A 199 -4.28 -15.77 6.95
C ALA A 199 -3.95 -15.26 5.54
N PHE A 200 -3.66 -16.16 4.61
CA PHE A 200 -3.41 -15.82 3.21
C PHE A 200 -4.60 -15.12 2.55
N LEU A 201 -5.83 -15.61 2.70
CA LEU A 201 -7.00 -14.97 2.11
C LEU A 201 -7.24 -13.55 2.65
N ARG A 202 -6.87 -13.27 3.90
CA ARG A 202 -6.89 -11.90 4.43
C ARG A 202 -5.92 -10.99 3.68
N THR A 203 -4.74 -11.49 3.29
CA THR A 203 -3.81 -10.70 2.46
C THR A 203 -4.38 -10.46 1.08
N GLN A 204 -5.08 -11.44 0.51
CA GLN A 204 -5.68 -11.31 -0.82
C GLN A 204 -6.81 -10.27 -0.85
N GLY A 205 -7.60 -10.15 0.22
CA GLY A 205 -8.62 -9.11 0.33
C GLY A 205 -8.02 -7.70 0.29
N VAL A 206 -6.93 -7.47 1.00
CA VAL A 206 -6.23 -6.17 0.97
C VAL A 206 -5.51 -5.94 -0.37
N GLU A 207 -4.89 -6.97 -0.95
CA GLU A 207 -4.27 -6.89 -2.27
C GLU A 207 -5.30 -6.50 -3.35
N ASP A 208 -6.48 -7.15 -3.34
CA ASP A 208 -7.57 -6.84 -4.25
C ASP A 208 -8.08 -5.41 -4.08
N PHE A 209 -8.29 -4.98 -2.82
CA PHE A 209 -8.68 -3.61 -2.53
C PHE A 209 -7.67 -2.59 -3.07
N LEU A 210 -6.39 -2.77 -2.81
CA LEU A 210 -5.34 -1.85 -3.27
C LEU A 210 -5.29 -1.80 -4.81
N LYS A 211 -5.38 -2.94 -5.48
CA LYS A 211 -5.35 -3.01 -6.95
C LYS A 211 -6.59 -2.43 -7.62
N THR A 212 -7.76 -2.56 -7.00
CA THR A 212 -9.03 -2.19 -7.64
C THR A 212 -9.54 -0.83 -7.22
N GLN A 213 -9.28 -0.42 -5.97
CA GLN A 213 -9.86 0.78 -5.39
C GLN A 213 -8.89 1.97 -5.29
N VAL A 214 -7.56 1.75 -5.42
CA VAL A 214 -6.55 2.81 -5.32
C VAL A 214 -6.06 3.19 -6.71
N GLU A 215 -6.57 4.31 -7.24
CA GLU A 215 -6.34 4.71 -8.64
C GLU A 215 -4.86 4.86 -9.00
N PRO A 216 -4.00 5.55 -8.20
CA PRO A 216 -2.58 5.69 -8.54
C PRO A 216 -1.86 4.35 -8.72
N LEU A 217 -2.22 3.32 -7.95
CA LEU A 217 -1.58 2.01 -8.04
C LEU A 217 -1.88 1.26 -9.33
N LYS A 218 -2.93 1.63 -10.08
CA LYS A 218 -3.24 1.01 -11.38
C LYS A 218 -2.22 1.36 -12.47
N HIS A 219 -1.46 2.42 -12.29
CA HIS A 219 -0.49 2.95 -13.24
C HIS A 219 0.96 2.74 -12.85
N THR A 220 1.21 2.04 -11.75
CA THR A 220 2.54 1.74 -11.22
C THR A 220 2.94 0.28 -11.46
N GLU A 221 4.25 0.01 -11.45
CA GLU A 221 4.79 -1.35 -11.45
C GLU A 221 4.75 -1.92 -10.02
N ASN A 222 3.67 -2.64 -9.68
CA ASN A 222 3.47 -3.16 -8.34
C ASN A 222 3.98 -4.60 -8.19
N MET A 223 4.73 -4.85 -7.13
CA MET A 223 5.08 -6.18 -6.65
C MET A 223 4.36 -6.44 -5.33
N PHE A 224 3.46 -7.42 -5.32
CA PHE A 224 2.72 -7.79 -4.11
C PHE A 224 3.25 -9.08 -3.52
N HIS A 225 3.57 -9.05 -2.23
CA HIS A 225 4.06 -10.18 -1.45
C HIS A 225 3.09 -10.49 -0.32
N SER A 226 2.52 -11.69 -0.34
CA SER A 226 1.65 -12.20 0.72
C SER A 226 2.47 -12.91 1.78
N ILE A 227 2.30 -12.51 3.03
CA ILE A 227 2.91 -13.11 4.21
C ILE A 227 1.77 -13.63 5.10
N ALA A 228 1.69 -14.94 5.30
CA ALA A 228 0.72 -15.57 6.18
C ALA A 228 1.40 -15.96 7.50
N VAL A 229 0.76 -15.61 8.63
CA VAL A 229 1.26 -15.93 9.97
C VAL A 229 0.20 -16.70 10.76
N GLU A 230 0.56 -17.87 11.24
CA GLU A 230 -0.24 -18.67 12.15
C GLU A 230 0.30 -18.50 13.57
N ASN A 231 -0.41 -17.77 14.42
CA ASN A 231 -0.04 -17.65 15.83
C ASN A 231 -0.42 -18.94 16.59
N LYS A 232 0.32 -19.24 17.63
CA LYS A 232 0.01 -20.37 18.54
C LYS A 232 -1.00 -20.00 19.60
N GLU A 233 -1.01 -18.73 19.98
CA GLU A 233 -1.90 -18.14 20.98
C GLU A 233 -3.31 -17.95 20.37
N LYS A 234 -4.33 -18.05 21.23
CA LYS A 234 -5.73 -17.81 20.86
C LYS A 234 -6.16 -16.41 21.24
N GLY A 235 -7.06 -15.84 20.47
CA GLY A 235 -7.68 -14.56 20.76
C GLY A 235 -7.72 -13.61 19.56
N GLY A 236 -8.62 -12.63 19.62
CA GLY A 236 -8.87 -11.66 18.55
C GLY A 236 -7.63 -10.88 18.14
N GLY A 237 -6.82 -10.43 19.10
CA GLY A 237 -5.61 -9.65 18.84
C GLY A 237 -4.58 -10.29 17.92
N TYR A 238 -4.67 -11.60 17.70
CA TYR A 238 -3.81 -12.30 16.74
C TYR A 238 -4.42 -12.41 15.33
N ARG A 239 -5.65 -11.94 15.14
CA ARG A 239 -6.38 -12.00 13.86
C ARG A 239 -6.34 -10.64 13.18
N ARG A 240 -5.24 -10.31 12.54
CA ARG A 240 -4.96 -8.97 12.01
C ARG A 240 -4.36 -8.99 10.62
N VAL A 241 -4.30 -7.81 10.01
CA VAL A 241 -3.55 -7.56 8.77
C VAL A 241 -2.67 -6.33 8.96
N SER A 242 -1.53 -6.31 8.33
CA SER A 242 -0.69 -5.12 8.18
C SER A 242 -0.22 -4.99 6.73
N VAL A 243 0.05 -3.75 6.34
CA VAL A 243 0.57 -3.40 5.00
C VAL A 243 1.85 -2.62 5.19
N GLU A 244 2.90 -3.03 4.51
CA GLU A 244 4.13 -2.27 4.30
C GLU A 244 4.26 -2.00 2.80
N MET A 245 4.42 -0.74 2.44
CA MET A 245 4.55 -0.29 1.06
C MET A 245 5.85 0.48 0.92
N ASN A 246 6.69 0.06 -0.01
CA ASN A 246 7.95 0.73 -0.34
C ASN A 246 7.86 1.32 -1.75
N ILE A 247 7.84 2.65 -1.84
CA ILE A 247 7.82 3.41 -3.10
C ILE A 247 9.27 3.70 -3.47
N LEU A 248 9.77 2.97 -4.46
CA LEU A 248 11.17 3.01 -4.87
C LEU A 248 11.48 4.30 -5.64
N GLY A 249 12.58 4.96 -5.27
CA GLY A 249 13.01 6.19 -5.92
C GLY A 249 12.04 7.37 -5.73
N ALA A 250 11.26 7.39 -4.65
CA ALA A 250 10.35 8.49 -4.32
C ALA A 250 11.06 9.84 -4.21
N PHE A 251 12.33 9.83 -3.75
CA PHE A 251 13.16 11.02 -3.63
C PHE A 251 14.33 10.97 -4.63
N ALA A 252 14.86 12.13 -5.02
CA ALA A 252 16.09 12.16 -5.81
C ALA A 252 17.28 11.65 -4.98
N GLU A 253 18.22 10.97 -5.61
CA GLU A 253 19.49 10.66 -4.95
C GLU A 253 20.17 11.96 -4.50
N VAL A 254 20.37 12.10 -3.20
CA VAL A 254 21.13 13.20 -2.65
C VAL A 254 22.61 12.83 -2.77
N GLU A 255 23.32 13.45 -3.73
CA GLU A 255 24.77 13.29 -3.81
C GLU A 255 25.38 13.70 -2.46
N PRO A 256 26.31 12.90 -1.91
CA PRO A 256 27.03 13.33 -0.71
C PRO A 256 27.70 14.66 -1.00
N GLU A 257 27.46 15.66 -0.12
CA GLU A 257 28.18 16.91 -0.19
C GLU A 257 29.67 16.59 -0.35
N ASN A 258 30.25 16.98 -1.49
CA ASN A 258 31.70 16.95 -1.64
C ASN A 258 32.25 17.85 -0.53
N THR A 259 32.72 17.24 0.56
CA THR A 259 33.55 17.92 1.54
C THR A 259 34.78 18.40 0.78
N VAL A 260 34.71 19.64 0.34
CA VAL A 260 35.90 20.37 -0.14
C VAL A 260 36.88 20.32 1.03
N LYS A 261 37.84 19.43 0.96
CA LYS A 261 38.98 19.45 1.89
C LYS A 261 39.71 20.77 1.70
N PRO A 262 40.00 21.47 2.80
CA PRO A 262 40.74 22.72 2.75
C PRO A 262 42.16 22.57 2.19
#